data_e7732ec5c29fcced1628cad1258e651b
#
_entry.id   e7732ec5c29fcced1628cad1258e651b
#
_cell.length_a   1.000
_cell.length_b   1.000
_cell.length_c   1.000
_cell.angle_alpha   90.00
_cell.angle_beta   90.00
_cell.angle_gamma   90.00
#
_symmetry.space_group_name_H-M   'P 1'
#
loop_
_entity.id
_entity.type
_entity.pdbx_description
1 polymer ?
#
loop_
_entity_poly.entity_id
_entity_poly.type
_entity_poly.pdbx_seq_one_letter_code
_entity_poly.pdbx_strand_id
1 'polypeptide(L)'
;EFRPSILKDVSELDLGWDVLGSRVEMPIGIAPTGFTRMMHTEGEFAGATAAEKAGIPFSLSTMGTRSIEEVAEVAPAGTNWFQLYMWKDRDRSLALIDRAKASGFDALMLTVDVPVAGDRLRDKYNGMKIPPALTAKTVINALPRPEWWINFLTTDALKFASLDSWDGTVAELLDSMFDPTVDFEDLKWIK
;
A
#
# COMPACT_ATOMS: atom_id res chain seq x y z
N GLU A 1 1.70 -4.08 23.46
CA GLU A 1 1.50 -3.51 24.81
C GLU A 1 2.78 -2.85 25.27
N PHE A 2 2.71 -1.54 25.60
CA PHE A 2 3.86 -0.81 26.14
C PHE A 2 4.02 -1.09 27.62
N ARG A 3 5.22 -1.54 28.02
CA ARG A 3 5.55 -1.78 29.43
C ARG A 3 6.41 -0.64 29.95
N PRO A 4 5.91 0.19 30.88
CA PRO A 4 6.70 1.29 31.43
C PRO A 4 7.89 0.76 32.22
N SER A 5 9.02 1.46 32.14
CA SER A 5 10.21 1.22 32.94
C SER A 5 10.59 2.53 33.64
N ILE A 6 10.64 2.52 34.96
CA ILE A 6 10.92 3.70 35.76
C ILE A 6 12.36 3.70 36.30
N LEU A 7 12.82 4.86 36.82
CA LEU A 7 14.14 5.06 37.39
C LEU A 7 15.30 4.73 36.42
N LYS A 8 15.09 5.05 35.14
CA LYS A 8 16.15 5.02 34.13
C LYS A 8 16.46 6.46 33.70
N ASP A 9 17.74 6.72 33.49
CA ASP A 9 18.15 7.96 32.86
C ASP A 9 17.64 7.99 31.42
N VAL A 10 16.88 9.03 31.08
CA VAL A 10 16.29 9.28 29.76
C VAL A 10 16.68 10.67 29.25
N SER A 11 17.77 11.23 29.75
CA SER A 11 18.29 12.54 29.31
C SER A 11 18.75 12.52 27.86
N GLU A 12 19.20 11.36 27.38
CA GLU A 12 19.50 11.11 25.97
C GLU A 12 18.65 9.94 25.46
N LEU A 13 17.93 10.15 24.37
CA LEU A 13 17.07 9.16 23.75
C LEU A 13 17.58 8.85 22.35
N ASP A 14 17.96 7.62 22.10
CA ASP A 14 18.14 7.05 20.76
C ASP A 14 16.95 6.10 20.48
N LEU A 15 16.07 6.51 19.54
CA LEU A 15 14.96 5.69 19.09
C LEU A 15 15.33 4.88 17.83
N GLY A 16 16.54 5.09 17.31
CA GLY A 16 17.01 4.43 16.11
C GLY A 16 17.08 2.91 16.26
N TRP A 17 16.68 2.20 15.20
CA TRP A 17 16.61 0.75 15.19
C TRP A 17 17.08 0.19 13.84
N ASP A 18 17.69 -0.99 13.87
CA ASP A 18 18.07 -1.71 12.64
C ASP A 18 16.94 -2.65 12.24
N VAL A 19 16.30 -2.39 11.11
CA VAL A 19 15.18 -3.17 10.59
C VAL A 19 15.53 -3.68 9.20
N LEU A 20 15.56 -5.00 9.03
CA LEU A 20 15.84 -5.68 7.75
C LEU A 20 17.09 -5.16 7.01
N GLY A 21 18.12 -4.78 7.79
CA GLY A 21 19.38 -4.28 7.25
C GLY A 21 19.47 -2.77 7.04
N SER A 22 18.38 -2.03 7.30
CA SER A 22 18.33 -0.57 7.21
C SER A 22 18.24 0.06 8.60
N ARG A 23 19.05 1.09 8.87
CA ARG A 23 18.93 1.91 10.08
C ARG A 23 17.78 2.88 9.91
N VAL A 24 16.86 2.89 10.86
CA VAL A 24 15.70 3.80 10.89
C VAL A 24 15.74 4.67 12.14
N GLU A 25 15.18 5.88 12.09
CA GLU A 25 15.20 6.84 13.19
C GLU A 25 14.30 6.42 14.37
N MET A 26 13.28 5.59 14.10
CA MET A 26 12.41 5.03 15.13
C MET A 26 11.76 3.73 14.65
N PRO A 27 11.40 2.79 15.56
CA PRO A 27 10.89 1.47 15.20
C PRO A 27 9.40 1.49 14.83
N ILE A 28 9.01 2.38 13.95
CA ILE A 28 7.67 2.50 13.35
C ILE A 28 7.81 2.68 11.86
N GLY A 29 6.76 2.38 11.11
CA GLY A 29 6.71 2.58 9.67
C GLY A 29 5.30 2.87 9.20
N ILE A 30 5.16 3.36 7.97
CA ILE A 30 3.87 3.55 7.34
C ILE A 30 3.45 2.23 6.70
N ALA A 31 2.35 1.66 7.21
CA ALA A 31 1.81 0.39 6.75
C ALA A 31 1.26 0.48 5.31
N PRO A 32 1.25 -0.64 4.56
CA PRO A 32 0.72 -0.66 3.21
C PRO A 32 -0.78 -0.39 3.22
N THR A 33 -1.21 0.61 2.45
CA THR A 33 -2.61 0.99 2.30
C THR A 33 -2.94 1.11 0.82
N GLY A 34 -3.96 0.37 0.37
CA GLY A 34 -4.46 0.48 -0.99
C GLY A 34 -5.32 1.72 -1.21
N PHE A 35 -5.41 2.20 -2.45
CA PHE A 35 -6.30 3.29 -2.86
C PHE A 35 -6.10 4.62 -2.13
N THR A 36 -4.91 4.96 -1.72
CA THR A 36 -4.68 6.18 -0.91
C THR A 36 -5.08 7.46 -1.64
N ARG A 37 -4.91 7.53 -2.98
CA ARG A 37 -5.38 8.68 -3.78
C ARG A 37 -6.89 8.86 -3.80
N MET A 38 -7.67 7.85 -3.46
CA MET A 38 -9.10 8.01 -3.29
C MET A 38 -9.44 8.90 -2.08
N MET A 39 -8.56 8.94 -1.08
CA MET A 39 -8.71 9.78 0.11
C MET A 39 -8.09 11.16 -0.07
N HIS A 40 -6.89 11.21 -0.67
CA HIS A 40 -6.16 12.45 -0.94
C HIS A 40 -5.33 12.32 -2.22
N THR A 41 -5.27 13.37 -3.02
CA THR A 41 -4.64 13.36 -4.36
C THR A 41 -3.16 13.01 -4.37
N GLU A 42 -2.42 13.40 -3.35
CA GLU A 42 -0.99 13.06 -3.23
C GLU A 42 -0.77 11.57 -2.90
N GLY A 43 -1.73 10.94 -2.19
CA GLY A 43 -1.73 9.51 -1.93
C GLY A 43 -0.41 8.97 -1.41
N GLU A 44 0.12 7.96 -2.09
CA GLU A 44 1.38 7.29 -1.74
C GLU A 44 2.59 8.23 -1.77
N PHE A 45 2.58 9.28 -2.61
CA PHE A 45 3.68 10.23 -2.67
C PHE A 45 3.84 10.99 -1.35
N ALA A 46 2.74 11.46 -0.77
CA ALA A 46 2.77 12.12 0.53
C ALA A 46 3.30 11.18 1.62
N GLY A 47 2.85 9.91 1.61
CA GLY A 47 3.29 8.90 2.55
C GLY A 47 4.78 8.60 2.44
N ALA A 48 5.27 8.33 1.23
CA ALA A 48 6.67 8.01 0.97
C ALA A 48 7.60 9.19 1.31
N THR A 49 7.26 10.40 0.86
CA THR A 49 8.04 11.60 1.16
C THR A 49 8.07 11.92 2.67
N ALA A 50 6.96 11.73 3.37
CA ALA A 50 6.90 11.96 4.82
C ALA A 50 7.73 10.91 5.58
N ALA A 51 7.68 9.65 5.16
CA ALA A 51 8.47 8.57 5.74
C ALA A 51 9.97 8.80 5.53
N GLU A 52 10.39 9.15 4.31
CA GLU A 52 11.78 9.50 4.01
C GLU A 52 12.29 10.64 4.90
N LYS A 53 11.52 11.75 5.01
CA LYS A 53 11.87 12.88 5.88
C LYS A 53 11.95 12.52 7.36
N ALA A 54 11.14 11.55 7.79
CA ALA A 54 11.14 11.10 9.18
C ALA A 54 12.14 9.95 9.43
N GLY A 55 12.85 9.47 8.41
CA GLY A 55 13.78 8.35 8.51
C GLY A 55 13.11 7.03 8.94
N ILE A 56 11.86 6.81 8.51
CA ILE A 56 11.09 5.60 8.84
C ILE A 56 10.69 4.85 7.56
N PRO A 57 10.40 3.54 7.64
CA PRO A 57 9.98 2.78 6.47
C PRO A 57 8.61 3.21 5.94
N PHE A 58 8.50 3.22 4.61
CA PHE A 58 7.24 3.32 3.88
C PHE A 58 6.94 2.00 3.18
N SER A 59 5.71 1.48 3.32
CA SER A 59 5.29 0.25 2.64
C SER A 59 4.29 0.57 1.53
N LEU A 60 4.69 0.33 0.28
CA LEU A 60 3.80 0.44 -0.87
C LEU A 60 2.93 -0.81 -1.00
N SER A 61 1.62 -0.62 -1.10
CA SER A 61 0.67 -1.72 -1.33
C SER A 61 0.66 -2.19 -2.78
N THR A 62 0.47 -3.49 -3.03
CA THR A 62 0.12 -4.02 -4.37
C THR A 62 -1.08 -3.28 -4.98
N MET A 63 -2.02 -2.84 -4.13
CA MET A 63 -3.19 -2.06 -4.53
C MET A 63 -2.97 -0.54 -4.43
N GLY A 64 -1.72 -0.10 -4.52
CA GLY A 64 -1.35 1.30 -4.57
C GLY A 64 -1.88 1.98 -5.84
N THR A 65 -2.13 3.27 -5.74
CA THR A 65 -2.57 4.13 -6.87
C THR A 65 -1.40 4.82 -7.55
N ARG A 66 -0.18 4.63 -7.03
CA ARG A 66 1.09 5.01 -7.63
C ARG A 66 1.93 3.76 -7.89
N SER A 67 2.72 3.81 -8.96
CA SER A 67 3.58 2.69 -9.33
C SER A 67 4.79 2.55 -8.39
N ILE A 68 5.41 1.38 -8.45
CA ILE A 68 6.64 1.08 -7.73
C ILE A 68 7.73 2.09 -8.09
N GLU A 69 7.87 2.36 -9.38
CA GLU A 69 8.88 3.26 -9.94
C GLU A 69 8.64 4.73 -9.51
N GLU A 70 7.38 5.20 -9.59
CA GLU A 70 7.02 6.56 -9.16
C GLU A 70 7.29 6.79 -7.66
N VAL A 71 7.04 5.79 -6.82
CA VAL A 71 7.33 5.88 -5.37
C VAL A 71 8.84 5.91 -5.12
N ALA A 72 9.62 5.08 -5.82
CA ALA A 72 11.09 5.11 -5.72
C ALA A 72 11.67 6.45 -6.19
N GLU A 73 11.08 7.06 -7.22
CA GLU A 73 11.51 8.37 -7.74
C GLU A 73 11.24 9.51 -6.76
N VAL A 74 10.09 9.48 -6.07
CA VAL A 74 9.70 10.57 -5.15
C VAL A 74 10.39 10.48 -3.79
N ALA A 75 10.82 9.28 -3.38
CA ALA A 75 11.51 9.03 -2.12
C ALA A 75 12.77 8.16 -2.35
N PRO A 76 13.78 8.69 -3.09
CA PRO A 76 14.94 7.89 -3.52
C PRO A 76 15.91 7.53 -2.40
N ALA A 77 15.87 8.24 -1.27
CA ALA A 77 16.68 7.95 -0.08
C ALA A 77 15.85 7.29 1.04
N GLY A 78 14.57 7.03 0.79
CA GLY A 78 13.67 6.41 1.75
C GLY A 78 13.91 4.91 1.90
N THR A 79 13.62 4.37 3.09
CA THR A 79 13.50 2.92 3.30
C THR A 79 12.16 2.46 2.76
N ASN A 80 12.13 1.95 1.54
CA ASN A 80 10.90 1.58 0.85
C ASN A 80 10.71 0.06 0.85
N TRP A 81 9.54 -0.39 1.29
CA TRP A 81 9.14 -1.80 1.28
C TRP A 81 7.96 -2.00 0.33
N PHE A 82 7.92 -3.15 -0.33
CA PHE A 82 6.80 -3.51 -1.21
C PHE A 82 5.94 -4.59 -0.58
N GLN A 83 4.63 -4.34 -0.41
CA GLN A 83 3.69 -5.36 0.04
C GLN A 83 3.10 -6.08 -1.16
N LEU A 84 3.22 -7.40 -1.14
CA LEU A 84 2.74 -8.30 -2.18
C LEU A 84 1.57 -9.17 -1.69
N TYR A 85 0.46 -9.14 -2.43
CA TYR A 85 -0.49 -10.23 -2.46
C TYR A 85 0.01 -11.26 -3.48
N MET A 86 0.12 -12.53 -3.07
CA MET A 86 0.54 -13.59 -3.96
C MET A 86 -0.56 -13.91 -4.97
N TRP A 87 -0.25 -13.73 -6.25
CA TRP A 87 -1.18 -14.05 -7.33
C TRP A 87 -1.21 -15.55 -7.61
N LYS A 88 -2.37 -16.08 -8.04
CA LYS A 88 -2.47 -17.44 -8.61
C LYS A 88 -1.50 -17.61 -9.79
N ASP A 89 -1.35 -16.59 -10.61
CA ASP A 89 -0.31 -16.48 -11.64
C ASP A 89 1.00 -16.01 -11.01
N ARG A 90 1.91 -16.94 -10.76
CA ARG A 90 3.21 -16.68 -10.11
C ARG A 90 4.12 -15.77 -10.93
N ASP A 91 4.02 -15.80 -12.27
CA ASP A 91 4.83 -14.96 -13.14
C ASP A 91 4.50 -13.47 -12.92
N ARG A 92 3.24 -13.14 -12.65
CA ARG A 92 2.84 -11.78 -12.27
C ARG A 92 3.42 -11.35 -10.93
N SER A 93 3.44 -12.25 -9.95
CA SER A 93 4.08 -11.98 -8.66
C SER A 93 5.57 -11.72 -8.82
N LEU A 94 6.26 -12.56 -9.61
CA LEU A 94 7.68 -12.38 -9.92
C LEU A 94 7.94 -11.04 -10.62
N ALA A 95 7.14 -10.68 -11.62
CA ALA A 95 7.29 -9.41 -12.32
C ALA A 95 7.18 -8.20 -11.38
N LEU A 96 6.28 -8.23 -10.40
CA LEU A 96 6.17 -7.17 -9.39
C LEU A 96 7.36 -7.15 -8.44
N ILE A 97 7.85 -8.32 -8.01
CA ILE A 97 9.06 -8.45 -7.17
C ILE A 97 10.28 -7.91 -7.90
N ASP A 98 10.46 -8.28 -9.17
CA ASP A 98 11.58 -7.81 -9.99
C ASP A 98 11.55 -6.30 -10.19
N ARG A 99 10.36 -5.71 -10.41
CA ARG A 99 10.19 -4.27 -10.50
C ARG A 99 10.55 -3.57 -9.19
N ALA A 100 10.08 -4.09 -8.05
CA ALA A 100 10.40 -3.53 -6.74
C ALA A 100 11.91 -3.60 -6.46
N LYS A 101 12.55 -4.74 -6.76
CA LYS A 101 13.99 -4.93 -6.63
C LYS A 101 14.77 -3.98 -7.56
N ALA A 102 14.37 -3.86 -8.82
CA ALA A 102 15.01 -2.97 -9.79
C ALA A 102 14.86 -1.49 -9.41
N SER A 103 13.78 -1.13 -8.72
CA SER A 103 13.51 0.21 -8.22
C SER A 103 14.15 0.51 -6.85
N GLY A 104 14.92 -0.44 -6.28
CA GLY A 104 15.66 -0.23 -5.05
C GLY A 104 14.85 -0.35 -3.76
N PHE A 105 13.74 -1.09 -3.79
CA PHE A 105 12.99 -1.40 -2.56
C PHE A 105 13.80 -2.34 -1.66
N ASP A 106 13.85 -2.05 -0.37
CA ASP A 106 14.72 -2.74 0.60
C ASP A 106 14.16 -4.09 1.07
N ALA A 107 12.83 -4.23 1.08
CA ALA A 107 12.18 -5.44 1.58
C ALA A 107 10.86 -5.74 0.87
N LEU A 108 10.52 -7.02 0.85
CA LEU A 108 9.23 -7.55 0.43
C LEU A 108 8.40 -7.95 1.66
N MET A 109 7.17 -7.46 1.72
CA MET A 109 6.18 -7.81 2.75
C MET A 109 5.11 -8.72 2.12
N LEU A 110 5.24 -10.03 2.28
CA LEU A 110 4.26 -10.98 1.76
C LEU A 110 3.04 -11.02 2.67
N THR A 111 1.85 -10.74 2.12
CA THR A 111 0.58 -10.85 2.84
C THR A 111 0.01 -12.26 2.68
N VAL A 112 -0.23 -12.94 3.80
CA VAL A 112 -0.62 -14.36 3.85
C VAL A 112 -1.94 -14.64 4.56
N ASP A 113 -2.64 -13.59 5.00
CA ASP A 113 -3.88 -13.68 5.79
C ASP A 113 -5.16 -13.49 4.96
N VAL A 114 -5.06 -13.47 3.63
CA VAL A 114 -6.20 -13.20 2.74
C VAL A 114 -6.35 -14.33 1.69
N PRO A 115 -6.70 -15.55 2.11
CA PRO A 115 -6.96 -16.65 1.16
C PRO A 115 -8.23 -16.42 0.33
N VAL A 116 -9.15 -15.58 0.84
CA VAL A 116 -10.40 -15.19 0.19
C VAL A 116 -10.69 -13.70 0.44
N ALA A 117 -11.42 -13.07 -0.48
CA ALA A 117 -11.84 -11.69 -0.30
C ALA A 117 -12.73 -11.52 0.94
N GLY A 118 -12.38 -10.59 1.80
CA GLY A 118 -13.13 -10.27 3.02
C GLY A 118 -14.50 -9.63 2.70
N ASP A 119 -15.54 -10.05 3.38
CA ASP A 119 -16.88 -9.48 3.25
C ASP A 119 -17.06 -8.25 4.16
N ARG A 120 -16.87 -7.07 3.62
CA ARG A 120 -16.99 -5.78 4.34
C ARG A 120 -18.46 -5.39 4.47
N LEU A 121 -19.15 -5.98 5.44
CA LEU A 121 -20.59 -5.77 5.65
C LEU A 121 -20.97 -4.29 5.80
N ARG A 122 -20.16 -3.50 6.51
CA ARG A 122 -20.40 -2.06 6.69
C ARG A 122 -20.44 -1.31 5.35
N ASP A 123 -19.51 -1.64 4.45
CA ASP A 123 -19.44 -1.01 3.14
C ASP A 123 -20.65 -1.42 2.28
N LYS A 124 -21.08 -2.67 2.35
CA LYS A 124 -22.31 -3.15 1.71
C LYS A 124 -23.56 -2.45 2.25
N TYR A 125 -23.70 -2.31 3.57
CA TYR A 125 -24.82 -1.57 4.18
C TYR A 125 -24.85 -0.10 3.78
N ASN A 126 -23.67 0.52 3.59
CA ASN A 126 -23.55 1.89 3.10
C ASN A 126 -23.76 2.02 1.58
N GLY A 127 -23.97 0.90 0.88
CA GLY A 127 -24.19 0.86 -0.56
C GLY A 127 -22.93 1.05 -1.40
N MET A 128 -21.75 0.84 -0.80
CA MET A 128 -20.48 0.86 -1.53
C MET A 128 -20.43 -0.33 -2.49
N LYS A 129 -20.11 -0.05 -3.75
CA LYS A 129 -19.88 -1.04 -4.81
C LYS A 129 -18.48 -0.85 -5.36
N ILE A 130 -17.85 -1.94 -5.78
CA ILE A 130 -16.57 -1.90 -6.48
C ILE A 130 -16.80 -2.48 -7.89
N PRO A 131 -16.59 -1.68 -8.96
CA PRO A 131 -16.21 -0.26 -8.97
C PRO A 131 -17.30 0.65 -8.39
N PRO A 132 -16.93 1.82 -7.84
CA PRO A 132 -17.88 2.78 -7.28
C PRO A 132 -18.89 3.24 -8.34
N ALA A 133 -20.19 3.10 -8.07
CA ALA A 133 -21.22 3.61 -8.95
C ALA A 133 -21.56 5.06 -8.59
N LEU A 134 -21.39 5.97 -9.54
CA LEU A 134 -21.83 7.36 -9.39
C LEU A 134 -23.34 7.42 -9.52
N THR A 135 -24.03 7.40 -8.39
CA THR A 135 -25.49 7.59 -8.32
C THR A 135 -25.82 9.05 -8.01
N ALA A 136 -27.05 9.50 -8.29
CA ALA A 136 -27.52 10.84 -7.93
C ALA A 136 -27.34 11.10 -6.42
N LYS A 137 -27.55 10.09 -5.56
CA LYS A 137 -27.29 10.16 -4.11
C LYS A 137 -25.82 10.41 -3.80
N THR A 138 -24.91 9.74 -4.50
CA THR A 138 -23.45 9.92 -4.33
C THR A 138 -23.06 11.35 -4.70
N VAL A 139 -23.58 11.86 -5.81
CA VAL A 139 -23.32 13.23 -6.28
C VAL A 139 -23.83 14.26 -5.26
N ILE A 140 -25.08 14.13 -4.79
CA ILE A 140 -25.67 15.04 -3.80
C ILE A 140 -24.86 15.02 -2.49
N ASN A 141 -24.44 13.86 -2.01
CA ASN A 141 -23.66 13.74 -0.78
C ASN A 141 -22.24 14.32 -0.91
N ALA A 142 -21.71 14.37 -2.12
CA ALA A 142 -20.39 14.92 -2.39
C ALA A 142 -20.40 16.44 -2.62
N LEU A 143 -21.53 17.03 -3.04
CA LEU A 143 -21.66 18.47 -3.32
C LEU A 143 -21.09 19.40 -2.23
N PRO A 144 -21.30 19.15 -0.91
CA PRO A 144 -20.76 20.03 0.13
C PRO A 144 -19.23 19.88 0.36
N ARG A 145 -18.51 19.16 -0.50
CA ARG A 145 -17.07 18.91 -0.36
C ARG A 145 -16.30 19.39 -1.60
N PRO A 146 -16.19 20.72 -1.80
CA PRO A 146 -15.60 21.28 -3.02
C PRO A 146 -14.16 20.89 -3.24
N GLU A 147 -13.34 20.81 -2.18
CA GLU A 147 -11.94 20.38 -2.28
C GLU A 147 -11.81 18.99 -2.88
N TRP A 148 -12.63 18.05 -2.46
CA TRP A 148 -12.64 16.69 -3.00
C TRP A 148 -13.00 16.67 -4.50
N TRP A 149 -14.01 17.46 -4.90
CA TRP A 149 -14.43 17.58 -6.29
C TRP A 149 -13.35 18.18 -7.18
N ILE A 150 -12.75 19.29 -6.73
CA ILE A 150 -11.69 19.96 -7.48
C ILE A 150 -10.54 18.97 -7.67
N ASN A 151 -10.10 18.31 -6.62
CA ASN A 151 -9.04 17.33 -6.67
C ASN A 151 -9.39 16.16 -7.59
N PHE A 152 -10.59 15.60 -7.48
CA PHE A 152 -11.02 14.47 -8.29
C PHE A 152 -11.09 14.81 -9.80
N LEU A 153 -11.52 16.03 -10.16
CA LEU A 153 -11.66 16.46 -11.54
C LEU A 153 -10.37 17.00 -12.17
N THR A 154 -9.40 17.42 -11.35
CA THR A 154 -8.16 18.05 -11.82
C THR A 154 -6.95 17.12 -11.75
N THR A 155 -7.09 15.92 -11.20
CA THR A 155 -6.01 14.94 -11.10
C THR A 155 -6.26 13.74 -12.00
N ASP A 156 -5.19 12.97 -12.26
CA ASP A 156 -5.25 11.77 -13.07
C ASP A 156 -6.28 10.78 -12.54
N ALA A 157 -6.92 10.04 -13.43
CA ALA A 157 -7.89 9.01 -13.08
C ALA A 157 -7.28 8.01 -12.09
N LEU A 158 -8.10 7.57 -11.12
CA LEU A 158 -7.69 6.55 -10.16
C LEU A 158 -7.48 5.23 -10.89
N LYS A 159 -6.26 4.71 -10.81
CA LYS A 159 -5.86 3.42 -11.33
C LYS A 159 -5.11 2.64 -10.25
N PHE A 160 -5.09 1.34 -10.37
CA PHE A 160 -4.11 0.51 -9.68
C PHE A 160 -2.81 0.55 -10.47
N ALA A 161 -1.88 1.41 -10.10
CA ALA A 161 -0.71 1.66 -10.92
C ALA A 161 0.23 0.44 -11.06
N SER A 162 0.28 -0.42 -10.05
CA SER A 162 1.04 -1.68 -10.13
C SER A 162 0.39 -2.73 -11.03
N LEU A 163 -0.85 -2.50 -11.47
CA LEU A 163 -1.72 -3.44 -12.16
C LEU A 163 -2.22 -2.91 -13.52
N ASP A 164 -1.54 -1.92 -14.09
CA ASP A 164 -1.92 -1.27 -15.36
C ASP A 164 -2.06 -2.25 -16.55
N SER A 165 -1.48 -3.45 -16.45
CA SER A 165 -1.62 -4.52 -17.48
C SER A 165 -2.87 -5.40 -17.32
N TRP A 166 -3.79 -5.05 -16.41
CA TRP A 166 -5.00 -5.83 -16.20
C TRP A 166 -6.15 -5.36 -17.10
N ASP A 167 -6.60 -6.24 -17.98
CA ASP A 167 -7.69 -5.95 -18.95
C ASP A 167 -9.08 -6.41 -18.44
N GLY A 168 -9.18 -6.99 -17.25
CA GLY A 168 -10.42 -7.50 -16.67
C GLY A 168 -11.11 -6.53 -15.71
N THR A 169 -12.23 -6.98 -15.14
CA THR A 169 -12.95 -6.24 -14.11
C THR A 169 -12.20 -6.27 -12.77
N VAL A 170 -12.50 -5.31 -11.88
CA VAL A 170 -11.93 -5.28 -10.51
C VAL A 170 -12.32 -6.53 -9.71
N ALA A 171 -13.49 -7.12 -9.96
CA ALA A 171 -13.90 -8.35 -9.28
C ALA A 171 -13.06 -9.56 -9.72
N GLU A 172 -12.80 -9.68 -11.02
CA GLU A 172 -11.90 -10.71 -11.57
C GLU A 172 -10.46 -10.51 -11.10
N LEU A 173 -10.02 -9.25 -10.99
CA LEU A 173 -8.73 -8.91 -10.42
C LEU A 173 -8.59 -9.43 -9.00
N LEU A 174 -9.55 -9.13 -8.14
CA LEU A 174 -9.55 -9.57 -6.74
C LEU A 174 -9.57 -11.10 -6.62
N ASP A 175 -10.36 -11.79 -7.46
CA ASP A 175 -10.39 -13.25 -7.48
C ASP A 175 -9.06 -13.86 -7.93
N SER A 176 -8.37 -13.22 -8.88
CA SER A 176 -7.06 -13.67 -9.36
C SER A 176 -5.93 -13.40 -8.37
N MET A 177 -6.06 -12.35 -7.54
CA MET A 177 -5.05 -11.96 -6.55
C MET A 177 -5.05 -12.85 -5.31
N PHE A 178 -6.20 -13.40 -4.91
CA PHE A 178 -6.27 -14.20 -3.69
C PHE A 178 -6.07 -15.66 -4.00
N ASP A 179 -4.95 -16.21 -3.53
CA ASP A 179 -4.60 -17.60 -3.71
C ASP A 179 -4.61 -18.33 -2.36
N PRO A 180 -5.57 -19.26 -2.16
CA PRO A 180 -5.65 -20.04 -0.94
C PRO A 180 -4.59 -21.15 -0.85
N THR A 181 -3.79 -21.37 -1.91
CA THR A 181 -2.80 -22.44 -1.99
C THR A 181 -1.39 -22.00 -1.59
N VAL A 182 -1.20 -20.73 -1.23
CA VAL A 182 0.10 -20.19 -0.80
C VAL A 182 0.61 -20.94 0.42
N ASP A 183 1.84 -21.46 0.34
CA ASP A 183 2.51 -22.15 1.44
C ASP A 183 3.98 -21.73 1.60
N PHE A 184 4.70 -22.38 2.54
CA PHE A 184 6.11 -22.05 2.79
C PHE A 184 7.06 -22.45 1.64
N GLU A 185 6.64 -23.33 0.71
CA GLU A 185 7.43 -23.67 -0.46
C GLU A 185 7.51 -22.49 -1.44
N ASP A 186 6.47 -21.65 -1.50
CA ASP A 186 6.45 -20.44 -2.30
C ASP A 186 7.57 -19.46 -1.90
N LEU A 187 8.01 -19.47 -0.64
CA LEU A 187 9.12 -18.61 -0.19
C LEU A 187 10.47 -19.00 -0.79
N LYS A 188 10.61 -20.21 -1.35
CA LYS A 188 11.89 -20.68 -1.91
C LYS A 188 12.22 -19.99 -3.22
N TRP A 189 11.23 -19.66 -4.03
CA TRP A 189 11.45 -18.99 -5.31
C TRP A 189 11.38 -17.46 -5.23
N ILE A 190 10.85 -16.91 -4.12
CA ILE A 190 10.83 -15.47 -3.86
C ILE A 190 12.24 -14.94 -3.50
N LYS A 191 13.10 -15.79 -2.93
CA LYS A 191 14.49 -15.44 -2.58
C LYS A 191 15.34 -15.31 -3.82
#